data_822bd98804fa47bf698a0b72d0307e03
#
_entry.id   822bd98804fa47bf698a0b72d0307e03
#
_cell.length_a   1.000
_cell.length_b   1.000
_cell.length_c   1.000
_cell.angle_alpha   90.00
_cell.angle_beta   90.00
_cell.angle_gamma   90.00
#
_symmetry.space_group_name_H-M   'P 1'
#
loop_
_entity.id
_entity.type
_entity.pdbx_description
1 polymer ?
#
loop_
_entity_poly.entity_id
_entity_poly.type
_entity_poly.pdbx_seq_one_letter_code
_entity_poly.pdbx_strand_id
1 'polypeptide(L)'
;MRIFVTNISPKDKIIEYGISLSASNFNYNLIEGHCFDKVYSIYPGFVKGKLDKLDDETFEAVYSSWRWKGKLRQRLARFVEQYKLFRKIPRKSTVWYYNLSTLNVLLVLLLKIFKPSVQQNIIILDFTPDLFFNKRVLSLINRMHGRISLSTYEKFNSRNLVVMPGVVPVSHNSYPQLSNVKREFLLSGALRENIAMHSMLLDAFAEMPELTLHISGVLLDHKGKTESYSRKYPNIHFYGKMPYNEYNELLSSVSFSFNTRKPTAPENKCNFPSKVIEALLYNRIVISTIHYPQLEGINYLEVPTDKEAFKQEIRRIAALSDTELLRYANQSEEVIRRFSTEKWNDIMAQIEEFE
;
A
#
# COMPACT_ATOMS: atom_id res chain seq x y z
N MET A 1 0.10 -6.94 25.71
CA MET A 1 -1.04 -6.40 24.94
C MET A 1 -0.48 -5.52 23.84
N ARG A 2 -0.78 -5.89 22.61
CA ARG A 2 -0.36 -5.19 21.38
C ARG A 2 -1.47 -4.26 20.91
N ILE A 3 -1.19 -2.95 20.84
CA ILE A 3 -2.16 -1.91 20.50
C ILE A 3 -1.79 -1.28 19.17
N PHE A 4 -2.74 -1.12 18.26
CA PHE A 4 -2.57 -0.41 17.00
C PHE A 4 -3.20 0.97 17.04
N VAL A 5 -2.44 1.99 16.70
CA VAL A 5 -2.91 3.37 16.57
C VAL A 5 -2.86 3.76 15.10
N THR A 6 -4.02 3.87 14.50
CA THR A 6 -4.21 4.11 13.06
C THR A 6 -5.15 5.28 12.79
N ASN A 7 -5.45 5.53 11.53
CA ASN A 7 -6.37 6.59 11.06
C ASN A 7 -7.32 6.08 9.97
N ILE A 8 -7.80 4.85 10.12
CA ILE A 8 -8.78 4.25 9.20
C ILE A 8 -10.22 4.67 9.54
N SER A 9 -11.10 4.60 8.54
CA SER A 9 -12.56 4.73 8.70
C SER A 9 -13.24 3.37 8.63
N PRO A 10 -14.53 3.24 8.98
CA PRO A 10 -15.33 2.06 8.66
C PRO A 10 -15.23 1.68 7.18
N LYS A 11 -15.25 0.39 6.87
CA LYS A 11 -15.10 -0.11 5.48
C LYS A 11 -16.12 0.50 4.53
N ASP A 12 -17.38 0.59 4.95
CA ASP A 12 -18.49 1.19 4.20
C ASP A 12 -18.35 2.70 3.97
N LYS A 13 -17.49 3.38 4.74
CA LYS A 13 -17.29 4.84 4.70
C LYS A 13 -15.99 5.28 4.01
N ILE A 14 -15.14 4.38 3.57
CA ILE A 14 -13.84 4.70 2.96
C ILE A 14 -14.01 5.65 1.77
N ILE A 15 -14.98 5.36 0.89
CA ILE A 15 -15.24 6.17 -0.32
C ILE A 15 -15.86 7.52 0.07
N GLU A 16 -16.85 7.52 0.96
CA GLU A 16 -17.53 8.73 1.42
C GLU A 16 -16.57 9.73 2.06
N TYR A 17 -15.57 9.24 2.79
CA TYR A 17 -14.58 10.08 3.47
C TYR A 17 -13.34 10.37 2.64
N GLY A 18 -13.27 9.91 1.38
CA GLY A 18 -12.15 10.16 0.49
C GLY A 18 -10.81 9.58 0.98
N ILE A 19 -10.87 8.47 1.71
CA ILE A 19 -9.68 7.80 2.25
C ILE A 19 -9.06 6.91 1.18
N SER A 20 -7.74 6.75 1.23
CA SER A 20 -7.03 5.82 0.36
C SER A 20 -7.50 4.40 0.61
N LEU A 21 -8.08 3.77 -0.42
CA LEU A 21 -8.53 2.38 -0.36
C LEU A 21 -7.34 1.43 -0.10
N SER A 22 -6.20 1.67 -0.74
CA SER A 22 -4.99 0.86 -0.54
C SER A 22 -4.48 0.91 0.90
N ALA A 23 -4.41 2.12 1.49
CA ALA A 23 -4.01 2.29 2.89
C ALA A 23 -5.00 1.65 3.85
N SER A 24 -6.30 1.75 3.56
CA SER A 24 -7.35 1.12 4.37
C SER A 24 -7.26 -0.40 4.31
N ASN A 25 -7.15 -0.99 3.11
CA ASN A 25 -7.01 -2.43 2.93
C ASN A 25 -5.77 -2.97 3.66
N PHE A 26 -4.64 -2.26 3.57
CA PHE A 26 -3.43 -2.64 4.30
C PHE A 26 -3.68 -2.75 5.81
N ASN A 27 -4.29 -1.72 6.39
CA ASN A 27 -4.60 -1.70 7.82
C ASN A 27 -5.60 -2.81 8.18
N TYR A 28 -6.68 -2.97 7.40
CA TYR A 28 -7.68 -4.00 7.65
C TYR A 28 -7.10 -5.41 7.54
N ASN A 29 -6.22 -5.68 6.59
CA ASN A 29 -5.56 -6.99 6.48
C ASN A 29 -4.79 -7.33 7.77
N LEU A 30 -4.04 -6.37 8.35
CA LEU A 30 -3.34 -6.59 9.62
C LEU A 30 -4.31 -6.78 10.80
N ILE A 31 -5.42 -6.06 10.80
CA ILE A 31 -6.43 -6.12 11.84
C ILE A 31 -7.16 -7.47 11.79
N GLU A 32 -7.66 -7.86 10.62
CA GLU A 32 -8.37 -9.12 10.37
C GLU A 32 -7.44 -10.34 10.51
N GLY A 33 -6.15 -10.16 10.29
CA GLY A 33 -5.11 -11.15 10.58
C GLY A 33 -4.70 -11.24 12.05
N HIS A 34 -5.48 -10.62 12.97
CA HIS A 34 -5.27 -10.66 14.42
C HIS A 34 -3.86 -10.22 14.87
N CYS A 35 -3.23 -9.29 14.13
CA CYS A 35 -1.93 -8.75 14.51
C CYS A 35 -1.97 -7.90 15.78
N PHE A 36 -3.14 -7.50 16.26
CA PHE A 36 -3.32 -6.59 17.38
C PHE A 36 -4.45 -7.02 18.31
N ASP A 37 -4.23 -6.87 19.62
CA ASP A 37 -5.25 -7.12 20.65
C ASP A 37 -6.26 -5.98 20.73
N LYS A 38 -5.86 -4.75 20.36
CA LYS A 38 -6.70 -3.56 20.39
C LYS A 38 -6.31 -2.55 19.32
N VAL A 39 -7.31 -1.94 18.70
CA VAL A 39 -7.10 -0.91 17.67
C VAL A 39 -7.76 0.40 18.06
N TYR A 40 -7.01 1.48 17.94
CA TYR A 40 -7.53 2.84 18.08
C TYR A 40 -7.37 3.57 16.76
N SER A 41 -8.47 4.02 16.18
CA SER A 41 -8.44 4.88 15.02
C SER A 41 -8.68 6.33 15.42
N ILE A 42 -7.70 7.19 15.14
CA ILE A 42 -7.82 8.65 15.31
C ILE A 42 -8.08 9.23 13.93
N TYR A 43 -9.36 9.44 13.61
CA TYR A 43 -9.73 10.06 12.35
C TYR A 43 -10.12 11.53 12.55
N PRO A 44 -9.65 12.47 11.70
CA PRO A 44 -9.95 13.88 11.88
C PRO A 44 -11.41 14.21 11.53
N GLY A 45 -12.25 14.26 12.53
CA GLY A 45 -13.32 15.24 12.62
C GLY A 45 -14.67 14.97 11.96
N PHE A 46 -14.88 13.95 11.13
CA PHE A 46 -16.14 13.80 10.40
C PHE A 46 -16.86 12.46 10.60
N VAL A 47 -16.21 11.49 11.19
CA VAL A 47 -16.76 10.14 11.29
C VAL A 47 -17.71 10.03 12.47
N LYS A 48 -19.00 9.82 12.19
CA LYS A 48 -19.95 9.24 13.12
C LYS A 48 -19.88 7.73 12.97
N GLY A 49 -19.55 7.03 14.02
CA GLY A 49 -19.71 5.60 14.05
C GLY A 49 -18.74 4.95 15.02
N LYS A 50 -19.09 3.78 15.45
CA LYS A 50 -18.17 2.77 15.95
C LYS A 50 -17.65 2.05 14.74
N LEU A 51 -16.42 1.54 14.75
CA LEU A 51 -16.05 0.44 13.88
C LEU A 51 -17.09 -0.65 14.16
N ASP A 52 -17.74 -1.09 13.09
CA ASP A 52 -18.50 -2.31 13.19
C ASP A 52 -17.60 -3.35 13.83
N LYS A 53 -18.12 -4.09 14.81
CA LYS A 53 -17.40 -5.20 15.39
C LYS A 53 -16.89 -6.03 14.20
N LEU A 54 -15.59 -6.15 14.06
CA LEU A 54 -15.07 -7.27 13.34
C LEU A 54 -15.66 -8.50 14.03
N ASP A 55 -16.10 -9.49 13.29
CA ASP A 55 -16.91 -10.63 13.78
C ASP A 55 -16.23 -11.45 14.89
N ASP A 56 -15.12 -10.97 15.44
CA ASP A 56 -14.35 -11.59 16.50
C ASP A 56 -14.59 -10.85 17.83
N GLU A 57 -15.08 -11.58 18.82
CA GLU A 57 -15.35 -11.06 20.17
C GLU A 57 -14.09 -10.57 20.89
N THR A 58 -12.90 -10.99 20.47
CA THR A 58 -11.62 -10.64 21.08
C THR A 58 -11.09 -9.27 20.60
N PHE A 59 -11.68 -8.70 19.55
CA PHE A 59 -11.19 -7.52 18.88
C PHE A 59 -12.14 -6.32 19.00
N GLU A 60 -11.71 -5.26 19.65
CA GLU A 60 -12.45 -3.99 19.74
C GLU A 60 -11.68 -2.85 19.08
N ALA A 61 -12.25 -2.28 18.02
CA ALA A 61 -11.74 -1.05 17.46
C ALA A 61 -12.56 0.14 18.00
N VAL A 62 -11.87 1.17 18.44
CA VAL A 62 -12.50 2.36 19.03
C VAL A 62 -12.16 3.59 18.20
N TYR A 63 -13.16 4.25 17.65
CA TYR A 63 -13.04 5.53 16.96
C TYR A 63 -13.11 6.72 17.90
N SER A 64 -12.43 7.78 17.51
CA SER A 64 -12.69 9.10 18.05
C SER A 64 -14.00 9.67 17.50
N SER A 65 -14.93 10.02 18.38
CA SER A 65 -16.27 10.50 18.04
C SER A 65 -16.38 12.04 17.90
N TRP A 66 -15.27 12.75 17.74
CA TRP A 66 -15.28 14.21 17.80
C TRP A 66 -15.80 14.87 16.51
N ARG A 67 -16.85 15.68 16.68
CA ARG A 67 -17.45 16.52 15.66
C ARG A 67 -17.16 17.98 15.94
N TRP A 68 -16.02 18.47 15.49
CA TRP A 68 -15.74 19.89 15.61
C TRP A 68 -15.71 20.54 14.22
N LYS A 69 -16.65 21.43 13.96
CA LYS A 69 -16.66 22.25 12.75
C LYS A 69 -15.61 23.35 12.90
N GLY A 70 -14.85 23.60 11.82
CA GLY A 70 -13.83 24.67 11.74
C GLY A 70 -12.39 24.18 12.01
N LYS A 71 -11.43 24.73 11.24
CA LYS A 71 -10.02 24.31 11.25
C LYS A 71 -9.33 24.38 12.62
N LEU A 72 -9.58 25.43 13.40
CA LEU A 72 -8.98 25.57 14.73
C LEU A 72 -9.52 24.54 15.71
N ARG A 73 -10.84 24.36 15.72
CA ARG A 73 -11.49 23.36 16.59
C ARG A 73 -11.04 21.93 16.24
N GLN A 74 -10.89 21.61 14.95
CA GLN A 74 -10.35 20.32 14.53
C GLN A 74 -8.91 20.09 15.02
N ARG A 75 -8.05 21.13 15.02
CA ARG A 75 -6.70 21.03 15.59
C ARG A 75 -6.74 20.75 17.09
N LEU A 76 -7.58 21.46 17.84
CA LEU A 76 -7.75 21.24 19.28
C LEU A 76 -8.31 19.84 19.57
N ALA A 77 -9.29 19.38 18.79
CA ALA A 77 -9.84 18.03 18.90
C ALA A 77 -8.75 16.95 18.76
N ARG A 78 -7.81 17.12 17.83
CA ARG A 78 -6.67 16.17 17.66
C ARG A 78 -5.82 16.07 18.94
N PHE A 79 -5.54 17.16 19.62
CA PHE A 79 -4.81 17.14 20.88
C PHE A 79 -5.58 16.45 21.99
N VAL A 80 -6.87 16.78 22.13
CA VAL A 80 -7.74 16.18 23.14
C VAL A 80 -7.87 14.66 22.95
N GLU A 81 -8.04 14.21 21.71
CA GLU A 81 -8.15 12.78 21.43
C GLU A 81 -6.85 12.02 21.70
N GLN A 82 -5.70 12.57 21.33
CA GLN A 82 -4.41 11.97 21.66
C GLN A 82 -4.19 11.90 23.19
N TYR A 83 -4.62 12.93 23.95
CA TYR A 83 -4.55 12.90 25.40
C TYR A 83 -5.51 11.86 26.01
N LYS A 84 -6.74 11.75 25.50
CA LYS A 84 -7.68 10.71 25.95
C LYS A 84 -7.11 9.31 25.68
N LEU A 85 -6.54 9.11 24.50
CA LEU A 85 -5.91 7.84 24.15
C LEU A 85 -4.71 7.54 25.03
N PHE A 86 -3.86 8.53 25.31
CA PHE A 86 -2.77 8.42 26.30
C PHE A 86 -3.28 7.89 27.66
N ARG A 87 -4.45 8.36 28.12
CA ARG A 87 -5.08 7.89 29.37
C ARG A 87 -5.48 6.41 29.30
N LYS A 88 -5.98 5.96 28.15
CA LYS A 88 -6.48 4.59 27.93
C LYS A 88 -5.36 3.55 27.74
N ILE A 89 -4.20 3.93 27.21
CA ILE A 89 -3.09 2.99 26.96
C ILE A 89 -2.51 2.55 28.30
N PRO A 90 -2.50 1.24 28.63
CA PRO A 90 -1.91 0.73 29.86
C PRO A 90 -0.40 0.85 29.86
N ARG A 91 0.20 0.92 31.05
CA ARG A 91 1.64 0.72 31.23
C ARG A 91 2.01 -0.74 30.85
N LYS A 92 3.22 -0.96 30.38
CA LYS A 92 3.71 -2.28 29.93
C LYS A 92 2.92 -2.87 28.74
N SER A 93 2.40 -1.99 27.85
CA SER A 93 1.85 -2.40 26.55
C SER A 93 2.82 -2.09 25.43
N THR A 94 2.61 -2.72 24.27
CA THR A 94 3.31 -2.43 23.03
C THR A 94 2.36 -1.66 22.11
N VAL A 95 2.80 -0.50 21.63
CA VAL A 95 2.03 0.35 20.73
C VAL A 95 2.68 0.39 19.35
N TRP A 96 1.93 0.03 18.35
CA TRP A 96 2.29 0.16 16.94
C TRP A 96 1.54 1.34 16.31
N TYR A 97 2.26 2.21 15.62
CA TYR A 97 1.67 3.34 14.91
C TYR A 97 1.64 3.09 13.41
N TYR A 98 0.52 3.41 12.77
CA TYR A 98 0.45 3.54 11.33
C TYR A 98 0.93 4.93 10.93
N ASN A 99 2.12 5.04 10.40
CA ASN A 99 2.80 6.29 10.10
C ASN A 99 2.85 7.29 11.28
N LEU A 100 3.72 8.29 11.21
CA LEU A 100 3.69 9.44 12.10
C LEU A 100 3.07 10.64 11.41
N SER A 101 2.07 11.22 12.06
CA SER A 101 1.35 12.39 11.59
C SER A 101 0.95 13.30 12.75
N THR A 102 0.35 14.43 12.45
CA THR A 102 -0.23 15.32 13.47
C THR A 102 -1.34 14.67 14.30
N LEU A 103 -1.82 13.48 13.89
CA LEU A 103 -2.86 12.72 14.60
C LEU A 103 -2.33 11.88 15.75
N ASN A 104 -1.01 11.59 15.80
CA ASN A 104 -0.44 10.69 16.81
C ASN A 104 0.90 11.16 17.39
N VAL A 105 1.55 12.18 16.83
CA VAL A 105 2.87 12.64 17.30
C VAL A 105 2.86 13.11 18.76
N LEU A 106 1.80 13.77 19.22
CA LEU A 106 1.68 14.16 20.64
C LEU A 106 1.52 12.93 21.54
N LEU A 107 0.76 11.93 21.11
CA LEU A 107 0.61 10.68 21.85
C LEU A 107 1.95 9.99 22.05
N VAL A 108 2.78 9.92 21.00
CA VAL A 108 4.14 9.36 21.07
C VAL A 108 4.97 10.08 22.13
N LEU A 109 4.93 11.42 22.15
CA LEU A 109 5.67 12.22 23.11
C LEU A 109 5.14 12.03 24.55
N LEU A 110 3.83 12.03 24.74
CA LEU A 110 3.20 11.81 26.04
C LEU A 110 3.55 10.42 26.61
N LEU A 111 3.48 9.38 25.81
CA LEU A 111 3.85 8.02 26.22
C LEU A 111 5.34 7.96 26.57
N LYS A 112 6.20 8.54 25.76
CA LYS A 112 7.65 8.54 26.00
C LYS A 112 8.03 9.22 27.31
N ILE A 113 7.34 10.32 27.67
CA ILE A 113 7.66 11.09 28.89
C ILE A 113 6.99 10.48 30.12
N PHE A 114 5.69 10.15 30.04
CA PHE A 114 4.90 9.80 31.23
C PHE A 114 4.63 8.30 31.40
N LYS A 115 4.88 7.49 30.37
CA LYS A 115 4.74 6.02 30.40
C LYS A 115 5.92 5.34 29.68
N PRO A 116 7.18 5.54 30.15
CA PRO A 116 8.37 5.04 29.46
C PRO A 116 8.43 3.51 29.35
N SER A 117 7.63 2.78 30.14
CA SER A 117 7.48 1.34 30.06
C SER A 117 6.57 0.87 28.89
N VAL A 118 5.98 1.78 28.13
CA VAL A 118 5.26 1.47 26.91
C VAL A 118 6.26 1.40 25.77
N GLN A 119 6.38 0.23 25.17
CA GLN A 119 7.19 0.02 23.98
C GLN A 119 6.49 0.63 22.76
N GLN A 120 7.19 1.45 22.00
CA GLN A 120 6.62 2.19 20.87
C GLN A 120 7.28 1.80 19.55
N ASN A 121 6.51 1.26 18.62
CA ASN A 121 6.92 0.78 17.31
C ASN A 121 6.12 1.49 16.20
N ILE A 122 6.61 1.44 14.96
CA ILE A 122 5.97 2.11 13.84
C ILE A 122 5.98 1.24 12.58
N ILE A 123 4.87 1.30 11.84
CA ILE A 123 4.76 0.82 10.45
C ILE A 123 4.77 2.04 9.54
N ILE A 124 5.73 2.10 8.61
CA ILE A 124 5.99 3.24 7.73
C ILE A 124 5.59 2.85 6.31
N LEU A 125 4.44 3.35 5.83
CA LEU A 125 3.94 3.05 4.50
C LEU A 125 4.27 4.15 3.48
N ASP A 126 3.77 5.35 3.73
CA ASP A 126 3.85 6.48 2.80
C ASP A 126 4.71 7.60 3.39
N PHE A 127 6.02 7.40 3.36
CA PHE A 127 6.95 8.42 3.85
C PHE A 127 7.54 9.19 2.69
N THR A 128 7.21 10.47 2.57
CA THR A 128 7.82 11.38 1.59
C THR A 128 8.88 12.22 2.31
N PRO A 129 10.19 11.93 2.12
CA PRO A 129 11.26 12.51 2.93
C PRO A 129 11.34 14.02 2.87
N ASP A 130 10.99 14.61 1.74
CA ASP A 130 11.14 16.05 1.47
C ASP A 130 10.04 16.92 2.08
N LEU A 131 8.95 16.32 2.55
CA LEU A 131 7.91 17.06 3.25
C LEU A 131 8.44 17.61 4.59
N PHE A 132 8.17 18.88 4.85
CA PHE A 132 8.64 19.60 6.04
C PHE A 132 8.33 18.89 7.36
N PHE A 133 7.12 18.35 7.49
CA PHE A 133 6.72 17.58 8.67
C PHE A 133 7.55 16.30 8.81
N ASN A 134 7.74 15.56 7.72
CA ASN A 134 8.47 14.28 7.72
C ASN A 134 9.95 14.47 8.09
N LYS A 135 10.59 15.55 7.62
CA LYS A 135 11.97 15.89 8.04
C LYS A 135 12.07 16.07 9.57
N ARG A 136 11.07 16.69 10.20
CA ARG A 136 11.05 16.92 11.65
C ARG A 136 10.79 15.67 12.46
N VAL A 137 9.92 14.78 11.97
CA VAL A 137 9.56 13.55 12.68
C VAL A 137 10.53 12.39 12.43
N LEU A 138 11.42 12.48 11.44
CA LEU A 138 12.39 11.44 11.12
C LEU A 138 13.24 11.04 12.36
N SER A 139 13.71 12.03 13.12
CA SER A 139 14.44 11.76 14.36
C SER A 139 13.61 11.01 15.40
N LEU A 140 12.31 11.28 15.46
CA LEU A 140 11.41 10.57 16.37
C LEU A 140 11.16 9.13 15.89
N ILE A 141 10.95 8.93 14.59
CA ILE A 141 10.85 7.61 13.97
C ILE A 141 12.09 6.77 14.26
N ASN A 142 13.28 7.34 14.07
CA ASN A 142 14.55 6.65 14.29
C ASN A 142 14.85 6.32 15.77
N ARG A 143 14.11 6.91 16.71
CA ARG A 143 14.20 6.63 18.15
C ARG A 143 13.10 5.70 18.65
N MET A 144 12.22 5.21 17.80
CA MET A 144 11.26 4.18 18.17
C MET A 144 11.98 2.85 18.39
N HIS A 145 11.41 2.01 19.26
CA HIS A 145 11.99 0.71 19.59
C HIS A 145 12.11 -0.16 18.34
N GLY A 146 11.05 -0.28 17.55
CA GLY A 146 11.02 -1.06 16.32
C GLY A 146 10.32 -0.36 15.15
N ARG A 147 10.71 -0.75 13.94
CA ARG A 147 10.21 -0.18 12.69
C ARG A 147 9.98 -1.26 11.66
N ILE A 148 8.83 -1.20 11.00
CA ILE A 148 8.58 -1.92 9.76
C ILE A 148 8.36 -0.88 8.66
N SER A 149 9.09 -0.98 7.55
CA SER A 149 8.94 -0.08 6.40
C SER A 149 8.59 -0.87 5.15
N LEU A 150 7.81 -0.29 4.25
CA LEU A 150 7.52 -0.93 2.94
C LEU A 150 8.73 -0.92 2.01
N SER A 151 9.67 -0.02 2.22
CA SER A 151 10.85 0.14 1.38
C SER A 151 12.07 0.54 2.20
N THR A 152 13.24 0.30 1.66
CA THR A 152 14.50 0.78 2.25
C THR A 152 14.62 2.29 2.07
N TYR A 153 15.10 2.97 3.10
CA TYR A 153 15.48 4.38 3.02
C TYR A 153 16.75 4.61 3.85
N GLU A 154 17.77 5.16 3.21
CA GLU A 154 19.11 5.31 3.79
C GLU A 154 19.18 6.08 5.12
N LYS A 155 18.19 6.97 5.38
CA LYS A 155 18.11 7.77 6.62
C LYS A 155 17.30 7.11 7.73
N PHE A 156 16.70 5.95 7.49
CA PHE A 156 16.16 5.16 8.58
C PHE A 156 17.29 4.45 9.33
N ASN A 157 17.24 4.53 10.65
CA ASN A 157 18.16 3.76 11.48
C ASN A 157 17.91 2.25 11.24
N SER A 158 18.96 1.52 10.88
CA SER A 158 18.88 0.08 10.59
C SER A 158 18.65 -0.80 11.82
N ARG A 159 18.98 -0.29 13.02
CA ARG A 159 18.75 -1.06 14.26
C ARG A 159 17.25 -1.33 14.43
N ASN A 160 16.88 -2.62 14.56
CA ASN A 160 15.50 -3.09 14.70
C ASN A 160 14.54 -2.52 13.63
N LEU A 161 14.97 -2.56 12.36
CA LEU A 161 14.20 -2.19 11.17
C LEU A 161 14.03 -3.40 10.27
N VAL A 162 12.81 -3.71 9.92
CA VAL A 162 12.47 -4.75 8.94
C VAL A 162 11.76 -4.13 7.74
N VAL A 163 12.08 -4.61 6.55
CA VAL A 163 11.42 -4.18 5.30
C VAL A 163 10.38 -5.22 4.90
N MET A 164 9.11 -4.78 4.84
CA MET A 164 7.95 -5.59 4.44
C MET A 164 7.14 -4.83 3.39
N PRO A 165 7.26 -5.15 2.10
CA PRO A 165 6.69 -4.35 1.00
C PRO A 165 5.16 -4.40 0.90
N GLY A 166 4.49 -5.28 1.64
CA GLY A 166 3.05 -5.39 1.64
C GLY A 166 2.53 -6.37 2.67
N VAL A 167 1.22 -6.52 2.75
CA VAL A 167 0.54 -7.50 3.57
C VAL A 167 -0.47 -8.27 2.71
N VAL A 168 -0.42 -9.59 2.80
CA VAL A 168 -1.37 -10.50 2.17
C VAL A 168 -2.33 -10.98 3.22
N PRO A 169 -3.67 -10.82 3.02
CA PRO A 169 -4.65 -11.31 3.96
C PRO A 169 -4.60 -12.84 4.03
N VAL A 170 -4.98 -13.40 5.18
CA VAL A 170 -5.27 -14.82 5.27
C VAL A 170 -6.48 -15.10 4.38
N SER A 171 -6.23 -15.70 3.24
CA SER A 171 -7.28 -16.12 2.32
C SER A 171 -7.22 -17.64 2.20
N HIS A 172 -8.34 -18.27 2.45
CA HIS A 172 -8.50 -19.71 2.19
C HIS A 172 -8.72 -20.02 0.70
N ASN A 173 -8.78 -18.99 -0.15
CA ASN A 173 -9.00 -19.14 -1.57
C ASN A 173 -7.67 -19.27 -2.30
N SER A 174 -7.54 -20.30 -3.13
CA SER A 174 -6.43 -20.41 -4.08
C SER A 174 -6.55 -19.33 -5.16
N TYR A 175 -5.47 -18.62 -5.41
CA TYR A 175 -5.42 -17.67 -6.52
C TYR A 175 -5.29 -18.39 -7.87
N PRO A 176 -6.00 -17.93 -8.91
CA PRO A 176 -6.03 -18.61 -10.19
C PRO A 176 -4.63 -18.65 -10.83
N GLN A 177 -4.17 -19.85 -11.16
CA GLN A 177 -2.90 -20.04 -11.85
C GLN A 177 -3.00 -19.52 -13.30
N LEU A 178 -1.92 -18.92 -13.77
CA LEU A 178 -1.77 -18.55 -15.18
C LEU A 178 -1.24 -19.77 -15.94
N SER A 179 -2.08 -20.35 -16.83
CA SER A 179 -1.72 -21.51 -17.65
C SER A 179 -1.52 -21.17 -19.14
N ASN A 180 -2.09 -20.06 -19.57
CA ASN A 180 -2.02 -19.57 -20.95
C ASN A 180 -1.75 -18.06 -20.95
N VAL A 181 -0.76 -17.60 -21.66
CA VAL A 181 -0.32 -16.20 -21.65
C VAL A 181 -0.97 -15.43 -22.79
N LYS A 182 -1.99 -14.65 -22.46
CA LYS A 182 -2.60 -13.69 -23.38
C LYS A 182 -1.73 -12.42 -23.45
N ARG A 183 -1.69 -11.77 -24.61
CA ARG A 183 -0.98 -10.50 -24.81
C ARG A 183 -1.84 -9.30 -24.35
N GLU A 184 -2.36 -9.40 -23.12
CA GLU A 184 -3.24 -8.44 -22.46
C GLU A 184 -2.55 -7.91 -21.21
N PHE A 185 -2.47 -6.58 -21.13
CA PHE A 185 -1.69 -5.83 -20.14
C PHE A 185 -2.58 -4.91 -19.33
N LEU A 186 -2.43 -4.88 -18.03
CA LEU A 186 -3.20 -4.02 -17.11
C LEU A 186 -2.32 -2.97 -16.46
N LEU A 187 -2.70 -1.71 -16.56
CA LEU A 187 -2.22 -0.63 -15.70
C LEU A 187 -3.33 -0.21 -14.74
N SER A 188 -3.08 -0.22 -13.44
CA SER A 188 -4.13 0.11 -12.46
C SER A 188 -3.65 0.98 -11.31
N GLY A 189 -4.59 1.75 -10.74
CA GLY A 189 -4.37 2.53 -9.52
C GLY A 189 -4.75 4.01 -9.61
N ALA A 190 -4.14 4.83 -8.75
CA ALA A 190 -4.21 6.29 -8.83
C ALA A 190 -3.09 6.79 -9.74
N LEU A 191 -3.41 7.08 -10.98
CA LEU A 191 -2.45 7.36 -12.03
C LEU A 191 -2.17 8.87 -12.12
N ARG A 192 -0.91 9.23 -11.89
CA ARG A 192 -0.37 10.58 -12.08
C ARG A 192 0.85 10.47 -12.98
N GLU A 193 0.91 11.27 -14.03
CA GLU A 193 1.92 11.16 -15.08
C GLU A 193 3.36 11.26 -14.55
N ASN A 194 3.61 12.19 -13.64
CA ASN A 194 4.94 12.37 -13.06
C ASN A 194 5.39 11.18 -12.16
N ILE A 195 4.52 10.23 -11.90
CA ILE A 195 4.81 9.00 -11.13
C ILE A 195 4.60 7.77 -12.01
N ALA A 196 3.41 7.62 -12.59
CA ALA A 196 2.97 6.39 -13.26
C ALA A 196 3.29 6.29 -14.76
N MET A 197 3.77 7.39 -15.38
CA MET A 197 4.19 7.42 -16.79
C MET A 197 3.14 6.84 -17.76
N HIS A 198 1.85 7.00 -17.47
CA HIS A 198 0.78 6.34 -18.24
C HIS A 198 0.65 6.86 -19.68
N SER A 199 1.06 8.11 -19.95
CA SER A 199 1.10 8.62 -21.33
C SER A 199 2.10 7.87 -22.22
N MET A 200 3.21 7.39 -21.64
CA MET A 200 4.18 6.56 -22.37
C MET A 200 3.57 5.23 -22.81
N LEU A 201 2.76 4.59 -21.94
CA LEU A 201 2.07 3.34 -22.29
C LEU A 201 1.03 3.60 -23.38
N LEU A 202 0.23 4.65 -23.26
CA LEU A 202 -0.75 5.01 -24.29
C LEU A 202 -0.08 5.17 -25.65
N ASP A 203 0.99 5.95 -25.72
CA ASP A 203 1.73 6.23 -26.96
C ASP A 203 2.37 4.94 -27.52
N ALA A 204 2.87 4.05 -26.66
CA ALA A 204 3.46 2.78 -27.08
C ALA A 204 2.41 1.81 -27.64
N PHE A 205 1.30 1.61 -26.92
CA PHE A 205 0.25 0.68 -27.34
C PHE A 205 -0.56 1.17 -28.54
N ALA A 206 -0.62 2.48 -28.80
CA ALA A 206 -1.17 3.04 -30.02
C ALA A 206 -0.41 2.60 -31.29
N GLU A 207 0.89 2.26 -31.14
CA GLU A 207 1.76 1.77 -32.20
C GLU A 207 1.90 0.22 -32.21
N MET A 208 1.19 -0.49 -31.33
CA MET A 208 1.21 -1.94 -31.15
C MET A 208 -0.23 -2.51 -31.12
N PRO A 209 -0.98 -2.43 -32.23
CA PRO A 209 -2.40 -2.82 -32.26
C PRO A 209 -2.64 -4.32 -31.98
N GLU A 210 -1.61 -5.14 -32.08
CA GLU A 210 -1.61 -6.57 -31.76
C GLU A 210 -1.59 -6.87 -30.26
N LEU A 211 -1.31 -5.86 -29.42
CA LEU A 211 -1.26 -5.96 -27.95
C LEU A 211 -2.41 -5.16 -27.34
N THR A 212 -3.04 -5.69 -26.30
CA THR A 212 -4.16 -5.03 -25.64
C THR A 212 -3.74 -4.38 -24.31
N LEU A 213 -4.09 -3.10 -24.13
CA LEU A 213 -3.86 -2.36 -22.89
C LEU A 213 -5.19 -2.06 -22.18
N HIS A 214 -5.31 -2.54 -20.97
CA HIS A 214 -6.39 -2.24 -20.04
C HIS A 214 -5.92 -1.21 -19.02
N ILE A 215 -6.71 -0.15 -18.77
CA ILE A 215 -6.40 0.88 -17.78
C ILE A 215 -7.57 0.99 -16.80
N SER A 216 -7.32 0.79 -15.52
CA SER A 216 -8.33 0.90 -14.46
C SER A 216 -7.83 1.80 -13.33
N GLY A 217 -8.70 2.67 -12.82
CA GLY A 217 -8.40 3.50 -11.67
C GLY A 217 -8.74 4.98 -11.85
N VAL A 218 -8.14 5.81 -11.01
CA VAL A 218 -8.37 7.26 -11.02
C VAL A 218 -7.24 7.96 -11.75
N LEU A 219 -7.56 8.65 -12.82
CA LEU A 219 -6.61 9.54 -13.50
C LEU A 219 -6.58 10.88 -12.77
N LEU A 220 -5.43 11.21 -12.20
CA LEU A 220 -5.22 12.46 -11.48
C LEU A 220 -4.79 13.61 -12.42
N ASP A 221 -4.30 13.23 -13.60
CA ASP A 221 -3.94 14.15 -14.69
C ASP A 221 -4.12 13.42 -16.05
N HIS A 222 -3.98 14.16 -17.17
CA HIS A 222 -4.06 13.62 -18.55
C HIS A 222 -5.32 12.78 -18.87
N LYS A 223 -6.42 12.98 -18.13
CA LYS A 223 -7.68 12.24 -18.32
C LYS A 223 -8.18 12.32 -19.76
N GLY A 224 -8.21 13.52 -20.35
CA GLY A 224 -8.66 13.74 -21.72
C GLY A 224 -7.82 12.97 -22.76
N LYS A 225 -6.51 12.85 -22.56
CA LYS A 225 -5.63 12.05 -23.42
C LYS A 225 -6.02 10.57 -23.34
N THR A 226 -6.16 10.00 -22.15
CA THR A 226 -6.51 8.59 -21.95
C THR A 226 -7.87 8.25 -22.58
N GLU A 227 -8.89 9.07 -22.34
CA GLU A 227 -10.22 8.90 -22.94
C GLU A 227 -10.20 9.04 -24.47
N SER A 228 -9.39 9.94 -25.02
CA SER A 228 -9.21 10.10 -26.45
C SER A 228 -8.56 8.87 -27.10
N TYR A 229 -7.51 8.32 -26.45
CA TYR A 229 -6.82 7.14 -26.92
C TYR A 229 -7.73 5.88 -26.88
N SER A 230 -8.49 5.70 -25.79
CA SER A 230 -9.45 4.60 -25.68
C SER A 230 -10.56 4.65 -26.74
N ARG A 231 -10.94 5.83 -27.21
CA ARG A 231 -11.91 5.97 -28.33
C ARG A 231 -11.27 5.76 -29.69
N LYS A 232 -10.00 6.11 -29.85
CA LYS A 232 -9.30 6.09 -31.15
C LYS A 232 -8.68 4.71 -31.46
N TYR A 233 -8.17 4.03 -30.44
CA TYR A 233 -7.42 2.80 -30.61
C TYR A 233 -8.19 1.62 -29.99
N PRO A 234 -8.65 0.64 -30.80
CA PRO A 234 -9.51 -0.45 -30.33
C PRO A 234 -8.83 -1.41 -29.34
N ASN A 235 -7.51 -1.39 -29.29
CA ASN A 235 -6.69 -2.19 -28.37
C ASN A 235 -6.38 -1.47 -27.03
N ILE A 236 -6.93 -0.26 -26.79
CA ILE A 236 -6.73 0.49 -25.56
C ILE A 236 -8.08 0.69 -24.87
N HIS A 237 -8.24 0.10 -23.68
CA HIS A 237 -9.48 0.13 -22.92
C HIS A 237 -9.31 0.91 -21.62
N PHE A 238 -10.14 1.92 -21.38
CA PHE A 238 -10.16 2.68 -20.14
C PHE A 238 -11.48 2.48 -19.40
N TYR A 239 -11.42 1.90 -18.20
CA TYR A 239 -12.59 1.54 -17.39
C TYR A 239 -12.90 2.58 -16.30
N GLY A 240 -11.97 3.52 -16.01
CA GLY A 240 -12.11 4.38 -14.85
C GLY A 240 -12.00 3.63 -13.55
N LYS A 241 -12.60 4.17 -12.48
CA LYS A 241 -12.65 3.53 -11.18
C LYS A 241 -13.70 2.41 -11.19
N MET A 242 -13.27 1.19 -10.96
CA MET A 242 -14.12 -0.01 -10.91
C MET A 242 -14.44 -0.41 -9.46
N PRO A 243 -15.57 -1.09 -9.20
CA PRO A 243 -15.78 -1.89 -8.00
C PRO A 243 -14.68 -2.94 -7.83
N TYR A 244 -14.39 -3.31 -6.57
CA TYR A 244 -13.22 -4.17 -6.28
C TYR A 244 -13.36 -5.59 -6.88
N ASN A 245 -14.57 -6.15 -6.89
CA ASN A 245 -14.85 -7.44 -7.51
C ASN A 245 -14.61 -7.41 -9.04
N GLU A 246 -15.12 -6.40 -9.74
CA GLU A 246 -14.90 -6.24 -11.19
C GLU A 246 -13.42 -6.02 -11.52
N TYR A 247 -12.72 -5.26 -10.67
CA TYR A 247 -11.28 -5.09 -10.80
C TYR A 247 -10.53 -6.42 -10.64
N ASN A 248 -10.91 -7.26 -9.67
CA ASN A 248 -10.29 -8.57 -9.47
C ASN A 248 -10.56 -9.53 -10.64
N GLU A 249 -11.75 -9.48 -11.23
CA GLU A 249 -12.08 -10.21 -12.45
C GLU A 249 -11.19 -9.77 -13.62
N LEU A 250 -11.05 -8.45 -13.82
CA LEU A 250 -10.15 -7.90 -14.84
C LEU A 250 -8.70 -8.31 -14.58
N LEU A 251 -8.19 -8.18 -13.35
CA LEU A 251 -6.83 -8.61 -12.99
C LEU A 251 -6.63 -10.10 -13.25
N SER A 252 -7.64 -10.93 -12.99
CA SER A 252 -7.59 -12.38 -13.25
C SER A 252 -7.66 -12.73 -14.74
N SER A 253 -8.22 -11.87 -15.59
CA SER A 253 -8.40 -12.11 -17.02
C SER A 253 -7.16 -11.80 -17.85
N VAL A 254 -6.33 -10.85 -17.42
CA VAL A 254 -5.09 -10.43 -18.09
C VAL A 254 -3.90 -11.30 -17.68
N SER A 255 -2.83 -11.29 -18.47
CA SER A 255 -1.59 -12.00 -18.11
C SER A 255 -0.54 -11.09 -17.53
N PHE A 256 -0.50 -9.82 -17.91
CA PHE A 256 0.53 -8.87 -17.50
C PHE A 256 -0.05 -7.72 -16.68
N SER A 257 0.69 -7.31 -15.64
CA SER A 257 0.38 -6.13 -14.85
C SER A 257 1.54 -5.15 -14.86
N PHE A 258 1.27 -3.93 -15.31
CA PHE A 258 2.26 -2.86 -15.31
C PHE A 258 2.38 -2.18 -13.95
N ASN A 259 3.61 -1.95 -13.56
CA ASN A 259 3.98 -1.03 -12.51
C ASN A 259 4.99 -0.03 -13.08
N THR A 260 4.53 0.84 -13.97
CA THR A 260 5.37 1.91 -14.52
C THR A 260 5.49 3.04 -13.52
N ARG A 261 6.72 3.34 -13.14
CA ARG A 261 7.04 4.47 -12.25
C ARG A 261 8.25 5.22 -12.77
N LYS A 262 8.20 6.54 -12.70
CA LYS A 262 9.35 7.37 -13.04
C LYS A 262 10.45 7.13 -11.99
N PRO A 263 11.64 6.60 -12.36
CA PRO A 263 12.68 6.24 -11.38
C PRO A 263 13.11 7.40 -10.48
N THR A 264 13.06 8.63 -11.00
CA THR A 264 13.47 9.85 -10.27
C THR A 264 12.37 10.42 -9.36
N ALA A 265 11.17 9.82 -9.33
CA ALA A 265 10.09 10.30 -8.45
C ALA A 265 10.47 10.13 -6.98
N PRO A 266 10.38 11.20 -6.16
CA PRO A 266 10.80 11.14 -4.75
C PRO A 266 10.01 10.12 -3.93
N GLU A 267 8.79 9.82 -4.32
CA GLU A 267 7.93 8.82 -3.70
C GLU A 267 8.53 7.41 -3.72
N ASN A 268 9.33 7.09 -4.76
CA ASN A 268 9.94 5.76 -4.89
C ASN A 268 11.01 5.46 -3.83
N LYS A 269 11.53 6.50 -3.16
CA LYS A 269 12.57 6.32 -2.14
C LYS A 269 12.10 5.56 -0.90
N CYS A 270 10.81 5.70 -0.55
CA CYS A 270 10.27 5.16 0.70
C CYS A 270 8.95 4.42 0.55
N ASN A 271 8.40 4.35 -0.66
CA ASN A 271 7.10 3.73 -0.91
C ASN A 271 7.27 2.50 -1.79
N PHE A 272 6.45 1.51 -1.51
CA PHE A 272 6.32 0.32 -2.35
C PHE A 272 4.88 0.24 -2.89
N PRO A 273 4.69 0.02 -4.20
CA PRO A 273 3.35 -0.02 -4.80
C PRO A 273 2.63 -1.34 -4.48
N SER A 274 1.56 -1.26 -3.72
CA SER A 274 0.75 -2.45 -3.33
C SER A 274 0.24 -3.26 -4.53
N LYS A 275 0.07 -2.63 -5.69
CA LYS A 275 -0.37 -3.30 -6.93
C LYS A 275 0.61 -4.36 -7.44
N VAL A 276 1.89 -4.24 -7.10
CA VAL A 276 2.89 -5.27 -7.42
C VAL A 276 2.60 -6.56 -6.64
N ILE A 277 2.41 -6.44 -5.32
CA ILE A 277 2.06 -7.61 -4.47
C ILE A 277 0.72 -8.20 -4.90
N GLU A 278 -0.26 -7.36 -5.18
CA GLU A 278 -1.59 -7.80 -5.64
C GLU A 278 -1.51 -8.58 -6.95
N ALA A 279 -0.76 -8.09 -7.95
CA ALA A 279 -0.60 -8.78 -9.22
C ALA A 279 0.16 -10.11 -9.08
N LEU A 280 1.22 -10.14 -8.30
CA LEU A 280 1.96 -11.37 -7.98
C LEU A 280 1.11 -12.38 -7.24
N LEU A 281 0.27 -11.93 -6.31
CA LEU A 281 -0.68 -12.77 -5.58
C LEU A 281 -1.71 -13.40 -6.52
N TYR A 282 -2.15 -12.66 -7.53
CA TYR A 282 -3.02 -13.19 -8.60
C TYR A 282 -2.28 -14.00 -9.67
N ASN A 283 -1.01 -14.32 -9.44
CA ASN A 283 -0.19 -15.10 -10.37
C ASN A 283 0.08 -14.42 -11.73
N ARG A 284 -0.01 -13.08 -11.78
CA ARG A 284 0.23 -12.32 -13.00
C ARG A 284 1.70 -11.98 -13.18
N ILE A 285 2.12 -11.82 -14.43
CA ILE A 285 3.46 -11.39 -14.80
C ILE A 285 3.55 -9.89 -14.55
N VAL A 286 4.39 -9.48 -13.61
CA VAL A 286 4.63 -8.06 -13.33
C VAL A 286 5.70 -7.50 -14.26
N ILE A 287 5.43 -6.33 -14.85
CA ILE A 287 6.37 -5.54 -15.63
C ILE A 287 6.62 -4.22 -14.92
N SER A 288 7.86 -3.93 -14.55
CA SER A 288 8.22 -2.74 -13.80
C SER A 288 9.30 -1.91 -14.48
N THR A 289 9.20 -0.59 -14.36
CA THR A 289 10.27 0.35 -14.74
C THR A 289 11.25 0.64 -13.61
N ILE A 290 11.07 -0.01 -12.45
CA ILE A 290 11.89 0.16 -11.25
C ILE A 290 12.30 -1.20 -10.73
N HIS A 291 13.55 -1.31 -10.32
CA HIS A 291 14.06 -2.44 -9.55
C HIS A 291 13.57 -2.38 -8.10
N TYR A 292 13.12 -3.52 -7.55
CA TYR A 292 12.66 -3.68 -6.17
C TYR A 292 13.52 -4.68 -5.41
N PRO A 293 14.52 -4.22 -4.64
CA PRO A 293 15.34 -5.12 -3.81
C PRO A 293 14.53 -5.95 -2.80
N GLN A 294 13.34 -5.44 -2.40
CA GLN A 294 12.43 -6.12 -1.48
C GLN A 294 11.81 -7.39 -2.07
N LEU A 295 11.85 -7.53 -3.39
CA LEU A 295 11.35 -8.68 -4.14
C LEU A 295 12.45 -9.64 -4.59
N GLU A 296 13.65 -9.55 -4.01
CA GLU A 296 14.72 -10.49 -4.32
C GLU A 296 14.21 -11.96 -4.20
N GLY A 297 14.44 -12.78 -5.24
CA GLY A 297 13.92 -14.14 -5.32
C GLY A 297 12.47 -14.28 -5.82
N ILE A 298 11.78 -13.17 -6.12
CA ILE A 298 10.50 -13.13 -6.85
C ILE A 298 10.80 -12.62 -8.27
N ASN A 299 10.35 -13.36 -9.28
CA ASN A 299 10.63 -13.02 -10.66
C ASN A 299 9.63 -12.00 -11.20
N TYR A 300 10.13 -10.94 -11.81
CA TYR A 300 9.34 -9.97 -12.57
C TYR A 300 10.20 -9.41 -13.72
N LEU A 301 9.56 -8.76 -14.68
CA LEU A 301 10.25 -8.19 -15.85
C LEU A 301 10.56 -6.72 -15.61
N GLU A 302 11.81 -6.32 -15.86
CA GLU A 302 12.21 -4.93 -15.80
C GLU A 302 12.30 -4.35 -17.22
N VAL A 303 11.76 -3.13 -17.39
CA VAL A 303 11.73 -2.44 -18.69
C VAL A 303 12.25 -1.02 -18.56
N PRO A 304 12.88 -0.48 -19.63
CA PRO A 304 13.41 0.88 -19.63
C PRO A 304 12.29 1.93 -19.60
N THR A 305 12.64 3.18 -19.25
CA THR A 305 11.74 4.33 -19.25
C THR A 305 11.87 5.22 -20.47
N ASP A 306 12.86 4.99 -21.33
CA ASP A 306 12.91 5.61 -22.66
C ASP A 306 11.81 5.04 -23.56
N LYS A 307 11.09 5.90 -24.26
CA LYS A 307 9.90 5.50 -25.03
C LYS A 307 10.19 4.45 -26.11
N GLU A 308 11.26 4.62 -26.87
CA GLU A 308 11.59 3.71 -27.97
C GLU A 308 12.15 2.39 -27.45
N ALA A 309 13.04 2.47 -26.45
CA ALA A 309 13.57 1.26 -25.78
C ALA A 309 12.45 0.49 -25.05
N PHE A 310 11.50 1.19 -24.43
CA PHE A 310 10.30 0.58 -23.82
C PHE A 310 9.48 -0.20 -24.86
N LYS A 311 9.16 0.41 -26.00
CA LYS A 311 8.41 -0.27 -27.08
C LYS A 311 9.13 -1.52 -27.60
N GLN A 312 10.43 -1.41 -27.84
CA GLN A 312 11.24 -2.55 -28.27
C GLN A 312 11.19 -3.68 -27.26
N GLU A 313 11.33 -3.35 -25.96
CA GLU A 313 11.31 -4.35 -24.90
C GLU A 313 9.92 -5.00 -24.72
N ILE A 314 8.84 -4.23 -24.83
CA ILE A 314 7.46 -4.80 -24.79
C ILE A 314 7.24 -5.74 -25.97
N ARG A 315 7.67 -5.40 -27.19
CA ARG A 315 7.60 -6.30 -28.34
C ARG A 315 8.44 -7.56 -28.12
N ARG A 316 9.64 -7.44 -27.56
CA ARG A 316 10.48 -8.58 -27.21
C ARG A 316 9.78 -9.50 -26.20
N ILE A 317 9.22 -8.94 -25.13
CA ILE A 317 8.46 -9.68 -24.12
C ILE A 317 7.24 -10.37 -24.74
N ALA A 318 6.48 -9.68 -25.58
CA ALA A 318 5.30 -10.23 -26.24
C ALA A 318 5.65 -11.37 -27.21
N ALA A 319 6.86 -11.40 -27.76
CA ALA A 319 7.35 -12.45 -28.65
C ALA A 319 7.91 -13.68 -27.93
N LEU A 320 8.12 -13.63 -26.60
CA LEU A 320 8.56 -14.79 -25.82
C LEU A 320 7.50 -15.89 -25.84
N SER A 321 7.95 -17.14 -25.76
CA SER A 321 7.07 -18.30 -25.62
C SER A 321 6.34 -18.28 -24.26
N ASP A 322 5.19 -18.92 -24.20
CA ASP A 322 4.46 -19.03 -22.93
C ASP A 322 5.29 -19.72 -21.84
N THR A 323 6.12 -20.71 -22.20
CA THR A 323 7.03 -21.39 -21.26
C THR A 323 8.05 -20.43 -20.64
N GLU A 324 8.60 -19.50 -21.43
CA GLU A 324 9.53 -18.49 -20.93
C GLU A 324 8.81 -17.49 -20.02
N LEU A 325 7.62 -17.04 -20.43
CA LEU A 325 6.83 -16.06 -19.68
C LEU A 325 6.27 -16.62 -18.37
N LEU A 326 5.89 -17.89 -18.32
CA LEU A 326 5.37 -18.53 -17.10
C LEU A 326 6.41 -18.63 -15.98
N ARG A 327 7.70 -18.45 -16.26
CA ARG A 327 8.76 -18.31 -15.24
C ARG A 327 8.59 -17.04 -14.39
N TYR A 328 7.85 -16.05 -14.87
CA TYR A 328 7.55 -14.78 -14.19
C TYR A 328 6.14 -14.74 -13.58
N ALA A 329 5.39 -15.82 -13.71
CA ALA A 329 4.04 -15.97 -13.18
C ALA A 329 4.00 -16.99 -12.02
N ASN A 330 2.80 -17.24 -11.50
CA ASN A 330 2.51 -18.35 -10.58
C ASN A 330 3.36 -18.32 -9.28
N GLN A 331 3.53 -17.14 -8.69
CA GLN A 331 4.37 -16.92 -7.53
C GLN A 331 3.57 -16.61 -6.24
N SER A 332 2.25 -16.83 -6.26
CA SER A 332 1.37 -16.52 -5.13
C SER A 332 1.78 -17.21 -3.83
N GLU A 333 2.26 -18.46 -3.89
CA GLU A 333 2.71 -19.20 -2.71
C GLU A 333 3.92 -18.52 -2.04
N GLU A 334 4.89 -18.08 -2.83
CA GLU A 334 6.07 -17.37 -2.33
C GLU A 334 5.70 -15.99 -1.77
N VAL A 335 4.75 -15.29 -2.42
CA VAL A 335 4.21 -14.01 -1.95
C VAL A 335 3.49 -14.19 -0.61
N ILE A 336 2.64 -15.22 -0.47
CA ILE A 336 1.95 -15.54 0.78
C ILE A 336 2.97 -15.90 1.86
N ARG A 337 3.92 -16.80 1.57
CA ARG A 337 4.96 -17.22 2.52
C ARG A 337 5.74 -16.03 3.10
N ARG A 338 5.99 -15.00 2.28
CA ARG A 338 6.81 -13.84 2.69
C ARG A 338 6.03 -12.69 3.31
N PHE A 339 4.76 -12.49 2.92
CA PHE A 339 4.01 -11.28 3.22
C PHE A 339 2.65 -11.54 3.87
N SER A 340 2.36 -12.77 4.27
CA SER A 340 1.12 -13.09 4.98
C SER A 340 1.02 -12.39 6.33
N THR A 341 -0.18 -12.30 6.86
CA THR A 341 -0.44 -11.73 8.19
C THR A 341 0.20 -12.54 9.31
N GLU A 342 0.36 -13.85 9.16
CA GLU A 342 1.13 -14.69 10.08
C GLU A 342 2.60 -14.25 10.09
N LYS A 343 3.20 -14.02 8.90
CA LYS A 343 4.57 -13.54 8.80
C LYS A 343 4.75 -12.15 9.42
N TRP A 344 3.74 -11.29 9.28
CA TRP A 344 3.71 -10.00 9.97
C TRP A 344 3.69 -10.16 11.48
N ASN A 345 2.88 -11.09 12.01
CA ASN A 345 2.84 -11.40 13.44
C ASN A 345 4.20 -11.87 13.98
N ASP A 346 4.87 -12.78 13.26
CA ASP A 346 6.20 -13.26 13.61
C ASP A 346 7.23 -12.12 13.68
N ILE A 347 7.24 -11.27 12.65
CA ILE A 347 8.16 -10.13 12.57
C ILE A 347 7.89 -9.11 13.67
N MET A 348 6.62 -8.82 13.95
CA MET A 348 6.26 -7.93 15.07
C MET A 348 6.72 -8.50 16.40
N ALA A 349 6.57 -9.80 16.64
CA ALA A 349 7.04 -10.47 17.86
C ALA A 349 8.58 -10.37 17.97
N GLN A 350 9.31 -10.67 16.91
CA GLN A 350 10.78 -10.52 16.87
C GLN A 350 11.23 -9.09 17.17
N ILE A 351 10.55 -8.10 16.62
CA ILE A 351 10.85 -6.68 16.89
C ILE A 351 10.57 -6.32 18.33
N GLU A 352 9.50 -6.84 18.92
CA GLU A 352 9.11 -6.57 20.31
C GLU A 352 10.06 -7.19 21.34
N GLU A 353 10.67 -8.33 21.01
CA GLU A 353 11.65 -9.05 21.83
C GLU A 353 13.09 -8.51 21.70
N PHE A 354 13.34 -7.64 20.71
CA PHE A 354 14.67 -7.08 20.46
C PHE A 354 15.11 -6.15 21.63
N GLU A 355 16.29 -6.39 22.19
CA GLU A 355 16.87 -5.60 23.29
C GLU A 355 17.71 -4.39 22.83
#